data_8d3974414827b7f007a54d1a999a0e4a
#
_entry.id   8d3974414827b7f007a54d1a999a0e4a
#
_cell.length_a   1.000
_cell.length_b   1.000
_cell.length_c   1.000
_cell.angle_alpha   90.00
_cell.angle_beta   90.00
_cell.angle_gamma   90.00
#
_symmetry.space_group_name_H-M   'P 1'
#
loop_
_entity.id
_entity.type
_entity.pdbx_description
1 polymer ?
#
loop_
_entity_poly.entity_id
_entity_poly.type
_entity_poly.pdbx_seq_one_letter_code
_entity_poly.pdbx_strand_id
1 'polypeptide(L)'
;NIHHSFLPAFIGANPYKQAYERGVKIIGATAHFVNNNLDEGPIIEQNVISVNHIHNWIDMRDSGRDVEKIVLSNALKLAFEDKIFIYANKTVIF
;
A
#
# COMPACT_ATOMS: atom_id res chain seq x y z
N ASN A 1 -0.21 9.13 -3.41
CA ASN A 1 -1.43 8.36 -3.15
C ASN A 1 -1.11 7.06 -2.41
N ILE A 2 -2.01 6.62 -1.59
CA ILE A 2 -1.87 5.36 -0.84
C ILE A 2 -2.91 4.35 -1.30
N HIS A 3 -2.52 3.08 -1.40
CA HIS A 3 -3.39 1.97 -1.75
C HIS A 3 -3.34 0.90 -0.65
N HIS A 4 -4.48 0.25 -0.36
CA HIS A 4 -4.68 -0.64 0.79
C HIS A 4 -3.96 -1.98 0.71
N SER A 5 -3.29 -2.28 -0.39
CA SER A 5 -2.56 -3.52 -0.52
C SER A 5 -1.43 -3.37 -1.54
N PHE A 6 -0.79 -4.46 -1.87
CA PHE A 6 0.14 -4.46 -2.98
C PHE A 6 -0.59 -4.26 -4.30
N LEU A 7 -0.04 -3.43 -5.18
CA LEU A 7 -0.56 -3.30 -6.53
C LEU A 7 -0.01 -4.40 -7.45
N PRO A 8 -0.85 -4.94 -8.34
CA PRO A 8 -2.29 -4.83 -8.42
C PRO A 8 -2.95 -5.87 -7.52
N ALA A 9 -3.88 -5.48 -6.68
CA ALA A 9 -4.51 -6.40 -5.74
C ALA A 9 -6.04 -6.27 -5.80
N PHE A 10 -6.70 -6.14 -4.66
CA PHE A 10 -8.15 -6.06 -4.64
C PHE A 10 -8.65 -4.72 -5.15
N ILE A 11 -9.67 -4.75 -5.99
CA ILE A 11 -10.25 -3.58 -6.64
C ILE A 11 -11.62 -3.31 -6.06
N GLY A 12 -11.98 -2.02 -5.95
CA GLY A 12 -13.29 -1.59 -5.50
C GLY A 12 -13.38 -1.36 -4.01
N ALA A 13 -14.61 -1.44 -3.49
CA ALA A 13 -14.90 -1.14 -2.09
C ALA A 13 -14.54 -2.32 -1.17
N ASN A 14 -14.24 -1.99 0.10
CA ASN A 14 -13.97 -2.96 1.15
C ASN A 14 -12.84 -3.94 0.83
N PRO A 15 -11.63 -3.45 0.51
CA PRO A 15 -10.52 -4.34 0.15
C PRO A 15 -10.12 -5.29 1.29
N TYR A 16 -10.25 -4.89 2.53
CA TYR A 16 -9.94 -5.77 3.67
C TYR A 16 -10.95 -6.89 3.84
N LYS A 17 -12.21 -6.64 3.56
CA LYS A 17 -13.24 -7.67 3.58
C LYS A 17 -13.01 -8.67 2.45
N GLN A 18 -12.66 -8.20 1.25
CA GLN A 18 -12.30 -9.06 0.11
C GLN A 18 -11.08 -9.92 0.45
N ALA A 19 -10.06 -9.34 1.06
CA ALA A 19 -8.86 -10.04 1.49
C ALA A 19 -9.19 -11.14 2.51
N TYR A 20 -10.03 -10.84 3.48
CA TYR A 20 -10.49 -11.79 4.48
C TYR A 20 -11.23 -12.96 3.83
N GLU A 21 -12.19 -12.67 2.96
CA GLU A 21 -12.97 -13.69 2.27
C GLU A 21 -12.12 -14.57 1.37
N ARG A 22 -11.08 -14.01 0.77
CA ARG A 22 -10.13 -14.75 -0.08
C ARG A 22 -9.16 -15.62 0.74
N GLY A 23 -9.00 -15.34 2.02
CA GLY A 23 -8.09 -16.09 2.89
C GLY A 23 -6.63 -15.75 2.69
N VAL A 24 -6.30 -14.47 2.44
CA VAL A 24 -4.92 -14.04 2.26
C VAL A 24 -4.09 -14.25 3.53
N LYS A 25 -2.79 -14.39 3.38
CA LYS A 25 -1.85 -14.58 4.49
C LYS A 25 -1.04 -13.32 4.79
N ILE A 26 -1.10 -12.34 3.91
CA ILE A 26 -0.48 -11.03 4.10
C ILE A 26 -1.43 -9.94 3.64
N ILE A 27 -1.31 -8.77 4.24
CA ILE A 27 -1.91 -7.53 3.78
C ILE A 27 -0.83 -6.46 3.74
N GLY A 28 -1.06 -5.39 3.02
CA GLY A 28 -0.06 -4.35 2.91
C GLY A 28 -0.61 -3.06 2.37
N ALA A 29 0.29 -2.13 2.11
CA ALA A 29 -0.02 -0.84 1.54
C ALA A 29 1.07 -0.39 0.58
N THR A 30 0.68 0.39 -0.41
CA THR A 30 1.55 0.95 -1.43
C THR A 30 1.33 2.46 -1.49
N ALA A 31 2.40 3.24 -1.38
CA ALA A 31 2.40 4.66 -1.69
C ALA A 31 3.01 4.86 -3.08
N HIS A 32 2.33 5.62 -3.91
CA HIS A 32 2.78 5.88 -5.29
C HIS A 32 2.43 7.31 -5.72
N PHE A 33 3.13 7.79 -6.73
CA PHE A 33 2.77 9.05 -7.36
C PHE A 33 1.46 8.88 -8.14
N VAL A 34 0.72 9.95 -8.22
CA VAL A 34 -0.54 9.98 -8.99
C VAL A 34 -0.21 10.31 -10.45
N ASN A 35 -0.84 9.59 -11.37
CA ASN A 35 -0.82 9.91 -12.79
C ASN A 35 -2.23 9.76 -13.37
N ASN A 36 -2.36 9.75 -14.70
CA ASN A 36 -3.67 9.65 -15.36
C ASN A 36 -4.28 8.24 -15.29
N ASN A 37 -3.50 7.24 -14.94
CA ASN A 37 -3.97 5.86 -14.81
C ASN A 37 -4.17 5.53 -13.33
N LEU A 38 -5.34 5.01 -12.99
CA LEU A 38 -5.66 4.66 -11.62
C LEU A 38 -4.68 3.61 -11.09
N ASP A 39 -4.07 3.90 -9.93
CA ASP A 39 -3.16 3.01 -9.21
C ASP A 39 -1.95 2.51 -10.03
N GLU A 40 -1.55 3.26 -11.07
CA GLU A 40 -0.44 2.88 -11.95
C GLU A 40 0.74 3.84 -11.92
N GLY A 41 0.75 4.81 -11.01
CA GLY A 41 1.87 5.73 -10.85
C GLY A 41 3.12 5.06 -10.28
N PRO A 42 4.29 5.70 -10.41
CA PRO A 42 5.53 5.16 -9.88
C PRO A 42 5.44 4.88 -8.39
N ILE A 43 5.87 3.71 -7.96
CA ILE A 43 5.80 3.27 -6.57
C ILE A 43 6.92 3.91 -5.77
N ILE A 44 6.58 4.49 -4.62
CA ILE A 44 7.53 5.12 -3.70
C ILE A 44 7.91 4.14 -2.59
N GLU A 45 6.92 3.54 -1.94
CA GLU A 45 7.14 2.63 -0.83
C GLU A 45 6.02 1.61 -0.71
N GLN A 46 6.37 0.43 -0.24
CA GLN A 46 5.43 -0.65 0.07
C GLN A 46 5.81 -1.30 1.38
N ASN A 47 4.82 -1.76 2.12
CA ASN A 47 5.05 -2.55 3.32
C ASN A 47 3.92 -3.56 3.50
N VAL A 48 4.22 -4.65 4.19
CA VAL A 48 3.27 -5.74 4.46
C VAL A 48 3.32 -6.17 5.90
N ILE A 49 2.22 -6.78 6.34
CA ILE A 49 2.17 -7.54 7.58
C ILE A 49 1.52 -8.90 7.33
N SER A 50 1.92 -9.89 8.13
CA SER A 50 1.29 -11.20 8.10
C SER A 50 -0.04 -11.17 8.83
N VAL A 51 -1.01 -11.91 8.32
CA VAL A 51 -2.30 -12.13 8.96
C VAL A 51 -2.57 -13.63 9.02
N ASN A 52 -3.42 -14.05 9.96
CA ASN A 52 -3.76 -15.47 10.13
C ASN A 52 -5.23 -15.64 10.51
N HIS A 53 -5.63 -16.89 10.76
CA HIS A 53 -7.01 -17.26 11.00
C HIS A 53 -7.66 -16.64 12.26
N ILE A 54 -6.87 -16.10 13.18
CA ILE A 54 -7.42 -15.43 14.38
C ILE A 54 -7.82 -13.98 14.08
N HIS A 55 -7.38 -13.42 12.94
CA HIS A 55 -7.76 -12.08 12.52
C HIS A 55 -9.09 -12.14 11.77
N ASN A 56 -10.08 -11.36 12.21
CA ASN A 56 -11.26 -11.08 11.39
C ASN A 56 -10.98 -9.90 10.45
N TRP A 57 -11.92 -9.56 9.58
CA TRP A 57 -11.68 -8.50 8.60
C TRP A 57 -11.53 -7.12 9.24
N ILE A 58 -12.14 -6.88 10.43
CA ILE A 58 -11.99 -5.64 11.17
C ILE A 58 -10.58 -5.52 11.75
N ASP A 59 -10.04 -6.61 12.31
CA ASP A 59 -8.66 -6.67 12.78
C ASP A 59 -7.69 -6.40 11.63
N MET A 60 -7.92 -7.00 10.48
CA MET A 60 -7.12 -6.79 9.27
C MET A 60 -7.17 -5.34 8.81
N ARG A 61 -8.36 -4.74 8.82
CA ARG A 61 -8.54 -3.32 8.48
C ARG A 61 -7.73 -2.41 9.42
N ASP A 62 -7.84 -2.63 10.71
CA ASP A 62 -7.16 -1.79 11.70
C ASP A 62 -5.63 -1.91 11.58
N SER A 63 -5.12 -3.12 11.44
CA SER A 63 -3.71 -3.36 11.20
C SER A 63 -3.25 -2.78 9.87
N GLY A 64 -4.06 -2.93 8.82
CA GLY A 64 -3.78 -2.38 7.50
C GLY A 64 -3.72 -0.85 7.49
N ARG A 65 -4.60 -0.21 8.23
CA ARG A 65 -4.59 1.25 8.38
C ARG A 65 -3.33 1.74 9.08
N ASP A 66 -2.80 1.00 10.03
CA ASP A 66 -1.52 1.33 10.66
C ASP A 66 -0.37 1.21 9.68
N VAL A 67 -0.35 0.17 8.86
CA VAL A 67 0.64 0.01 7.78
C VAL A 67 0.53 1.15 6.76
N GLU A 68 -0.68 1.54 6.37
CA GLU A 68 -0.92 2.67 5.46
C GLU A 68 -0.31 3.97 5.99
N LYS A 69 -0.49 4.25 7.29
CA LYS A 69 0.07 5.45 7.93
C LYS A 69 1.60 5.45 7.86
N ILE A 70 2.22 4.32 8.17
CA ILE A 70 3.67 4.17 8.13
C ILE A 70 4.20 4.36 6.70
N VAL A 71 3.59 3.70 5.73
CA VAL A 71 3.98 3.78 4.32
C VAL A 71 3.83 5.20 3.79
N LEU A 72 2.71 5.85 4.07
CA LEU A 72 2.49 7.24 3.63
C LEU A 72 3.47 8.20 4.30
N SER A 73 3.69 8.08 5.60
CA SER A 73 4.65 8.91 6.33
C SER A 73 6.05 8.79 5.76
N ASN A 74 6.53 7.58 5.51
CA ASN A 74 7.85 7.34 4.93
C ASN A 74 7.96 7.88 3.50
N ALA A 75 6.92 7.70 2.69
CA ALA A 75 6.89 8.21 1.32
C ALA A 75 6.95 9.73 1.29
N LEU A 76 6.16 10.40 2.13
CA LEU A 76 6.18 11.86 2.23
C LEU A 76 7.53 12.39 2.69
N LYS A 77 8.17 11.73 3.65
CA LYS A 77 9.50 12.09 4.11
C LYS A 77 10.52 12.02 2.97
N LEU A 78 10.52 10.94 2.21
CA LEU A 78 11.41 10.77 1.05
C LEU A 78 11.17 11.86 0.01
N ALA A 79 9.91 12.19 -0.27
CA ALA A 79 9.57 13.24 -1.22
C ALA A 79 10.03 14.63 -0.75
N PHE A 80 9.81 14.96 0.52
CA PHE A 80 10.23 16.26 1.08
C PHE A 80 11.75 16.38 1.19
N GLU A 81 12.47 15.29 1.33
CA GLU A 81 13.94 15.27 1.37
C GLU A 81 14.58 15.19 -0.03
N ASP A 82 13.79 15.24 -1.08
CA ASP A 82 14.26 15.13 -2.48
C ASP A 82 15.10 13.88 -2.74
N LYS A 83 14.71 12.76 -2.13
CA LYS A 83 15.43 11.48 -2.25
C LYS A 83 14.85 10.55 -3.30
N ILE A 84 13.87 11.00 -4.06
CA ILE A 84 13.19 10.18 -5.06
C ILE A 84 13.52 10.68 -6.46
N PHE A 85 13.98 9.79 -7.30
CA PHE A 85 14.16 10.01 -8.74
C PHE A 85 13.22 9.10 -9.50
N ILE A 86 12.49 9.63 -10.48
CA ILE A 86 11.54 8.88 -11.32
C ILE A 86 12.18 8.57 -12.66
N TYR A 87 12.15 7.29 -13.04
CA TYR A 87 12.62 6.84 -14.36
C TYR A 87 11.73 5.70 -14.85
N ALA A 88 11.16 5.85 -16.04
CA ALA A 88 10.36 4.82 -16.72
C ALA A 88 9.27 4.20 -15.81
N ASN A 89 8.47 5.04 -15.16
CA ASN A 89 7.41 4.65 -14.21
C ASN A 89 7.93 3.88 -12.98
N LYS A 90 9.19 4.07 -12.64
CA LYS A 90 9.82 3.50 -11.44
C LYS A 90 10.44 4.60 -10.62
N THR A 91 10.65 4.34 -9.33
CA THR A 91 11.39 5.26 -8.47
C THR A 91 12.73 4.67 -8.09
N VAL A 92 13.73 5.55 -7.98
CA VAL A 92 15.02 5.24 -7.36
C VAL A 92 15.10 6.06 -6.09
N ILE A 93 15.34 5.40 -4.96
CA ILE A 93 15.42 6.03 -3.65
C ILE A 93 16.90 6.17 -3.28
N PHE A 94 17.29 7.38 -2.94
CA PHE A 94 18.67 7.68 -2.54
C PHE A 94 18.91 7.61 -1.04
#